data_f206cb9947fd5bd95e4eabcce0fd7e9d
#
_entry.id   f206cb9947fd5bd95e4eabcce0fd7e9d
#
_cell.length_a   1.000
_cell.length_b   1.000
_cell.length_c   1.000
_cell.angle_alpha   90.00
_cell.angle_beta   90.00
_cell.angle_gamma   90.00
#
_symmetry.space_group_name_H-M   'P 1'
#
loop_
_entity.id
_entity.type
_entity.pdbx_description
1 polymer ?
#
loop_
_entity_poly.entity_id
_entity_poly.type
_entity_poly.pdbx_seq_one_letter_code
_entity_poly.pdbx_strand_id
1 'polypeptide(L)'
;FLDKNPDGGVIFFESESAITKEIIEDRDIDSSRMVVMPVTTVQEFRHQAITVLDKYIEQKKSERKPILLILDSLGMLSTTKEMEDTQAGKETRDMTRAQIVKAAFRVLTLKLGKAKVPLVITNHTYDVIGSMFPQKEMGGGSGLKYAASSIVYLSRKKEKDGTEIIGNIIHCKNYKSRLTKENKVVDVRLTYDKGLDRYYGLLDLALKYC
;
A
#
# COMPACT_ATOMS: atom_id res chain seq x y z
N PHE A 1 8.38 6.83 8.88
CA PHE A 1 9.21 7.52 7.86
C PHE A 1 9.52 8.94 8.30
N LEU A 2 8.52 9.73 8.66
CA LEU A 2 8.68 11.15 9.04
C LEU A 2 9.61 11.33 10.25
N ASP A 3 9.52 10.47 11.26
CA ASP A 3 10.41 10.51 12.45
C ASP A 3 11.89 10.32 12.10
N LYS A 4 12.17 9.46 11.12
CA LYS A 4 13.54 9.20 10.66
C LYS A 4 14.05 10.20 9.62
N ASN A 5 13.17 11.03 9.08
CA ASN A 5 13.46 12.02 8.06
C ASN A 5 12.82 13.36 8.44
N PRO A 6 13.47 14.16 9.29
CA PRO A 6 12.91 15.42 9.80
C PRO A 6 12.47 16.38 8.69
N ASP A 7 13.21 16.44 7.58
CA ASP A 7 12.90 17.28 6.41
C ASP A 7 12.08 16.55 5.34
N GLY A 8 11.71 15.30 5.58
CA GLY A 8 10.97 14.48 4.62
C GLY A 8 9.49 14.79 4.56
N GLY A 9 8.84 14.36 3.48
CA GLY A 9 7.39 14.49 3.30
C GLY A 9 6.75 13.23 2.75
N VAL A 10 5.44 13.13 2.89
CA VAL A 10 4.61 12.04 2.36
C VAL A 10 3.66 12.58 1.32
N ILE A 11 3.56 11.92 0.18
CA ILE A 11 2.51 12.14 -0.81
C ILE A 11 1.61 10.92 -0.80
N PHE A 12 0.37 11.14 -0.38
CA PHE A 12 -0.61 10.11 -0.17
C PHE A 12 -1.69 10.19 -1.26
N PHE A 13 -1.68 9.23 -2.17
CA PHE A 13 -2.73 9.08 -3.17
C PHE A 13 -3.89 8.30 -2.54
N GLU A 14 -5.03 8.94 -2.43
CA GLU A 14 -6.19 8.50 -1.67
C GLU A 14 -7.33 8.14 -2.61
N SER A 15 -7.87 6.93 -2.51
CA SER A 15 -8.94 6.43 -3.39
C SER A 15 -10.22 5.99 -2.65
N GLU A 16 -10.24 6.07 -1.33
CA GLU A 16 -11.34 5.55 -0.51
C GLU A 16 -12.14 6.66 0.20
N SER A 17 -11.70 7.92 0.10
CA SER A 17 -12.25 9.07 0.81
C SER A 17 -12.29 8.89 2.34
N ALA A 18 -11.29 8.16 2.87
CA ALA A 18 -11.23 7.75 4.27
C ALA A 18 -10.25 8.57 5.12
N ILE A 19 -9.30 9.26 4.50
CA ILE A 19 -8.24 10.00 5.21
C ILE A 19 -8.63 11.46 5.34
N THR A 20 -8.85 11.91 6.57
CA THR A 20 -9.06 13.32 6.92
C THR A 20 -7.87 13.87 7.69
N LYS A 21 -7.78 15.19 7.78
CA LYS A 21 -6.73 15.87 8.54
C LYS A 21 -6.76 15.48 10.02
N GLU A 22 -7.95 15.37 10.58
CA GLU A 22 -8.18 14.98 11.96
C GLU A 22 -7.63 13.55 12.23
N ILE A 23 -7.90 12.61 11.33
CA ILE A 23 -7.38 11.22 11.43
C ILE A 23 -5.85 11.20 11.40
N ILE A 24 -5.23 12.08 10.64
CA ILE A 24 -3.76 12.19 10.56
C ILE A 24 -3.22 12.74 11.89
N GLU A 25 -3.80 13.81 12.39
CA GLU A 25 -3.36 14.49 13.61
C GLU A 25 -3.62 13.66 14.88
N ASP A 26 -4.74 12.93 14.95
CA ASP A 26 -5.04 11.97 16.05
C ASP A 26 -4.02 10.83 16.17
N ARG A 27 -3.17 10.64 15.18
CA ARG A 27 -2.08 9.64 15.16
C ARG A 27 -0.71 10.25 15.38
N ASP A 28 -0.66 11.48 15.88
CA ASP A 28 0.60 12.24 16.09
C ASP A 28 1.43 12.38 14.80
N ILE A 29 0.76 12.45 13.64
CA ILE A 29 1.41 12.67 12.35
C ILE A 29 1.32 14.16 12.01
N ASP A 30 2.46 14.78 11.72
CA ASP A 30 2.52 16.17 11.27
C ASP A 30 1.86 16.32 9.88
N SER A 31 0.62 16.81 9.87
CA SER A 31 -0.18 17.00 8.66
C SER A 31 0.43 18.01 7.69
N SER A 32 1.28 18.93 8.16
CA SER A 32 1.97 19.90 7.29
C SER A 32 3.01 19.27 6.36
N ARG A 33 3.46 18.07 6.70
CA ARG A 33 4.44 17.28 5.95
C ARG A 33 3.79 16.20 5.08
N MET A 34 2.47 16.19 4.98
CA MET A 34 1.70 15.23 4.22
C MET A 34 0.81 15.92 3.19
N VAL A 35 0.92 15.53 1.94
CA VAL A 35 0.05 15.99 0.85
C VAL A 35 -0.89 14.84 0.49
N VAL A 36 -2.18 15.02 0.69
CA VAL A 36 -3.22 14.07 0.28
C VAL A 36 -3.72 14.46 -1.11
N MET A 37 -3.64 13.53 -2.04
CA MET A 37 -4.04 13.69 -3.44
C MET A 37 -5.15 12.68 -3.78
N PRO A 38 -6.42 13.10 -3.87
CA PRO A 38 -7.49 12.20 -4.31
C PRO A 38 -7.23 11.67 -5.71
N VAL A 39 -7.49 10.37 -5.91
CA VAL A 39 -7.37 9.70 -7.22
C VAL A 39 -8.52 8.71 -7.40
N THR A 40 -9.07 8.67 -8.59
CA THR A 40 -10.23 7.81 -8.93
C THR A 40 -9.88 6.73 -9.94
N THR A 41 -8.88 6.97 -10.79
CA THR A 41 -8.49 6.03 -11.84
C THR A 41 -7.00 5.69 -11.81
N VAL A 42 -6.67 4.51 -12.33
CA VAL A 42 -5.26 4.07 -12.50
C VAL A 42 -4.48 5.04 -13.37
N GLN A 43 -5.12 5.60 -14.39
CA GLN A 43 -4.51 6.56 -15.31
C GLN A 43 -4.21 7.88 -14.61
N GLU A 44 -5.13 8.38 -13.79
CA GLU A 44 -4.95 9.59 -12.99
C GLU A 44 -3.82 9.42 -11.98
N PHE A 45 -3.84 8.36 -11.17
CA PHE A 45 -2.76 8.02 -10.25
C PHE A 45 -1.40 7.97 -10.97
N ARG A 46 -1.31 7.25 -12.09
CA ARG A 46 -0.09 7.18 -12.90
C ARG A 46 0.39 8.54 -13.32
N HIS A 47 -0.50 9.40 -13.84
CA HIS A 47 -0.15 10.73 -14.33
C HIS A 47 0.38 11.60 -13.18
N GLN A 48 -0.33 11.67 -12.07
CA GLN A 48 0.05 12.48 -10.91
C GLN A 48 1.38 11.99 -10.30
N ALA A 49 1.54 10.68 -10.11
CA ALA A 49 2.77 10.11 -9.56
C ALA A 49 3.98 10.36 -10.46
N ILE A 50 3.83 10.25 -11.79
CA ILE A 50 4.90 10.57 -12.75
C ILE A 50 5.25 12.04 -12.69
N THR A 51 4.27 12.93 -12.65
CA THR A 51 4.49 14.39 -12.56
C THR A 51 5.27 14.76 -11.30
N VAL A 52 4.90 14.18 -10.16
CA VAL A 52 5.63 14.36 -8.89
C VAL A 52 7.08 13.90 -9.02
N LEU A 53 7.29 12.68 -9.55
CA LEU A 53 8.63 12.11 -9.68
C LEU A 53 9.50 12.90 -10.66
N ASP A 54 8.94 13.40 -11.76
CA ASP A 54 9.68 14.20 -12.73
C ASP A 54 10.13 15.54 -12.13
N LYS A 55 9.23 16.27 -11.47
CA LYS A 55 9.58 17.49 -10.73
C LYS A 55 10.61 17.23 -9.64
N TYR A 56 10.52 16.09 -8.95
CA TYR A 56 11.50 15.71 -7.94
C TYR A 56 12.89 15.44 -8.54
N ILE A 57 12.94 14.77 -9.69
CA ILE A 57 14.20 14.45 -10.40
C ILE A 57 14.85 15.71 -10.99
N GLU A 58 14.09 16.73 -11.37
CA GLU A 58 14.59 18.00 -11.89
C GLU A 58 15.32 18.83 -10.83
N GLN A 59 14.99 18.67 -9.56
CA GLN A 59 15.70 19.34 -8.47
C GLN A 59 17.16 18.87 -8.40
N LYS A 60 18.07 19.75 -7.96
CA LYS A 60 19.45 19.36 -7.66
C LYS A 60 19.47 18.31 -6.55
N LYS A 61 20.34 17.32 -6.67
CA LYS A 61 20.41 16.20 -5.70
C LYS A 61 20.62 16.67 -4.25
N SER A 62 21.38 17.76 -4.06
CA SER A 62 21.63 18.34 -2.73
C SER A 62 20.41 19.02 -2.10
N GLU A 63 19.41 19.36 -2.90
CA GLU A 63 18.20 20.07 -2.48
C GLU A 63 17.01 19.11 -2.28
N ARG A 64 17.14 17.85 -2.72
CA ARG A 64 16.07 16.86 -2.64
C ARG A 64 15.87 16.40 -1.21
N LYS A 65 14.70 16.70 -0.64
CA LYS A 65 14.27 16.18 0.64
C LYS A 65 13.71 14.75 0.46
N PRO A 66 13.90 13.84 1.42
CA PRO A 66 13.31 12.50 1.34
C PRO A 66 11.79 12.56 1.19
N ILE A 67 11.24 11.82 0.23
CA ILE A 67 9.79 11.69 0.08
C ILE A 67 9.39 10.22 0.05
N LEU A 68 8.18 9.93 0.54
CA LEU A 68 7.51 8.65 0.46
C LEU A 68 6.20 8.81 -0.30
N LEU A 69 5.97 7.97 -1.30
CA LEU A 69 4.69 7.87 -1.98
C LEU A 69 3.87 6.74 -1.37
N ILE A 70 2.58 6.96 -1.15
CA ILE A 70 1.63 5.95 -0.68
C ILE A 70 0.42 5.96 -1.62
N LEU A 71 -0.09 4.80 -1.98
CA LEU A 71 -1.38 4.62 -2.66
C LEU A 71 -2.28 3.73 -1.81
N ASP A 72 -3.40 4.27 -1.35
CA ASP A 72 -4.42 3.56 -0.57
C ASP A 72 -5.80 3.78 -1.20
N SER A 73 -6.34 2.80 -1.91
CA SER A 73 -5.77 1.51 -2.33
C SER A 73 -5.82 1.37 -3.85
N LEU A 74 -4.95 0.54 -4.42
CA LEU A 74 -5.00 0.22 -5.86
C LEU A 74 -6.30 -0.52 -6.23
N GLY A 75 -6.84 -1.32 -5.30
CA GLY A 75 -8.05 -2.10 -5.52
C GLY A 75 -9.29 -1.26 -5.85
N MET A 76 -9.38 -0.05 -5.27
CA MET A 76 -10.52 0.87 -5.44
C MET A 76 -10.43 1.72 -6.72
N LEU A 77 -9.25 1.85 -7.32
CA LEU A 77 -9.13 2.64 -8.55
C LEU A 77 -9.87 1.97 -9.71
N SER A 78 -10.68 2.73 -10.41
CA SER A 78 -11.28 2.34 -11.68
C SER A 78 -10.31 2.56 -12.85
N THR A 79 -10.71 2.19 -14.07
CA THR A 79 -10.08 2.70 -15.29
C THR A 79 -10.91 3.86 -15.85
N THR A 80 -10.30 4.70 -16.70
CA THR A 80 -11.03 5.77 -17.37
C THR A 80 -12.23 5.21 -18.14
N LYS A 81 -12.06 4.06 -18.79
CA LYS A 81 -13.13 3.38 -19.51
C LYS A 81 -14.27 2.92 -18.58
N GLU A 82 -13.95 2.33 -17.42
CA GLU A 82 -14.97 1.95 -16.43
C GLU A 82 -15.78 3.16 -15.96
N MET A 83 -15.13 4.31 -15.76
CA MET A 83 -15.81 5.56 -15.39
C MET A 83 -16.74 6.07 -16.50
N GLU A 84 -16.26 6.10 -17.75
CA GLU A 84 -17.05 6.51 -18.91
C GLU A 84 -18.25 5.58 -19.17
N ASP A 85 -18.05 4.27 -19.09
CA ASP A 85 -19.10 3.28 -19.27
C ASP A 85 -20.17 3.39 -18.17
N THR A 86 -19.75 3.61 -16.91
CA THR A 86 -20.67 3.83 -15.78
C THR A 86 -21.50 5.11 -15.98
N GLN A 87 -20.87 6.22 -16.40
CA GLN A 87 -21.58 7.46 -16.71
C GLN A 87 -22.58 7.32 -17.86
N ALA A 88 -22.26 6.46 -18.82
CA ALA A 88 -23.15 6.13 -19.94
C ALA A 88 -24.22 5.07 -19.59
N GLY A 89 -24.32 4.64 -18.34
CA GLY A 89 -25.28 3.61 -17.88
C GLY A 89 -24.99 2.20 -18.42
N LYS A 90 -23.75 1.92 -18.81
CA LYS A 90 -23.34 0.60 -19.31
C LYS A 90 -22.75 -0.24 -18.16
N GLU A 91 -23.20 -1.47 -18.03
CA GLU A 91 -22.68 -2.45 -17.06
C GLU A 91 -21.58 -3.33 -17.67
N THR A 92 -20.64 -2.74 -18.39
CA THR A 92 -19.56 -3.49 -19.03
C THR A 92 -18.33 -3.58 -18.14
N ARG A 93 -17.80 -4.80 -17.98
CA ARG A 93 -16.56 -5.04 -17.24
C ARG A 93 -15.35 -4.70 -18.12
N ASP A 94 -14.47 -3.82 -17.66
CA ASP A 94 -13.23 -3.52 -18.39
C ASP A 94 -12.23 -4.68 -18.28
N MET A 95 -12.15 -5.48 -19.34
CA MET A 95 -11.20 -6.60 -19.43
C MET A 95 -9.75 -6.13 -19.62
N THR A 96 -9.51 -4.84 -19.86
CA THR A 96 -8.15 -4.29 -20.09
C THR A 96 -7.51 -3.76 -18.82
N ARG A 97 -8.22 -3.70 -17.70
CA ARG A 97 -7.73 -3.18 -16.41
C ARG A 97 -6.35 -3.75 -16.01
N ALA A 98 -6.16 -5.07 -16.12
CA ALA A 98 -4.89 -5.70 -15.77
C ALA A 98 -3.73 -5.22 -16.67
N GLN A 99 -4.01 -4.96 -17.94
CA GLN A 99 -3.02 -4.43 -18.90
C GLN A 99 -2.67 -2.98 -18.59
N ILE A 100 -3.67 -2.16 -18.21
CA ILE A 100 -3.50 -0.76 -17.83
C ILE A 100 -2.64 -0.66 -16.56
N VAL A 101 -2.94 -1.46 -15.55
CA VAL A 101 -2.15 -1.55 -14.32
C VAL A 101 -0.70 -1.98 -14.64
N LYS A 102 -0.52 -3.04 -15.43
CA LYS A 102 0.81 -3.49 -15.86
C LYS A 102 1.61 -2.39 -16.58
N ALA A 103 0.96 -1.66 -17.49
CA ALA A 103 1.59 -0.56 -18.22
C ALA A 103 1.96 0.60 -17.29
N ALA A 104 1.10 0.96 -16.34
CA ALA A 104 1.35 2.01 -15.36
C ALA A 104 2.59 1.68 -14.50
N PHE A 105 2.64 0.50 -13.91
CA PHE A 105 3.75 0.11 -13.03
C PHE A 105 5.06 -0.15 -13.76
N ARG A 106 5.04 -0.54 -15.03
CA ARG A 106 6.26 -0.63 -15.84
C ARG A 106 6.98 0.72 -15.95
N VAL A 107 6.24 1.80 -16.13
CA VAL A 107 6.82 3.16 -16.21
C VAL A 107 7.17 3.68 -14.82
N LEU A 108 6.26 3.55 -13.85
CA LEU A 108 6.47 4.03 -12.48
C LEU A 108 7.69 3.40 -11.83
N THR A 109 7.90 2.09 -11.96
CA THR A 109 9.06 1.40 -11.36
C THR A 109 10.39 1.99 -11.83
N LEU A 110 10.52 2.34 -13.11
CA LEU A 110 11.73 2.96 -13.66
C LEU A 110 11.95 4.37 -13.09
N LYS A 111 10.87 5.16 -12.98
CA LYS A 111 10.92 6.52 -12.43
C LYS A 111 11.22 6.52 -10.92
N LEU A 112 10.58 5.66 -10.17
CA LEU A 112 10.85 5.46 -8.73
C LEU A 112 12.32 5.06 -8.49
N GLY A 113 12.83 4.12 -9.28
CA GLY A 113 14.24 3.71 -9.20
C GLY A 113 15.21 4.84 -9.51
N LYS A 114 14.94 5.65 -10.55
CA LYS A 114 15.75 6.84 -10.91
C LYS A 114 15.70 7.91 -9.83
N ALA A 115 14.52 8.14 -9.25
CA ALA A 115 14.30 9.10 -8.16
C ALA A 115 14.84 8.60 -6.80
N LYS A 116 15.02 7.30 -6.63
CA LYS A 116 15.26 6.62 -5.33
C LYS A 116 14.15 6.90 -4.31
N VAL A 117 12.92 6.99 -4.78
CA VAL A 117 11.74 7.26 -3.98
C VAL A 117 10.99 5.94 -3.73
N PRO A 118 10.69 5.57 -2.48
CA PRO A 118 9.86 4.41 -2.17
C PRO A 118 8.38 4.69 -2.47
N LEU A 119 7.67 3.64 -2.90
CA LEU A 119 6.23 3.63 -3.06
C LEU A 119 5.64 2.46 -2.27
N VAL A 120 4.71 2.75 -1.37
CA VAL A 120 3.91 1.76 -0.62
C VAL A 120 2.51 1.72 -1.23
N ILE A 121 1.98 0.53 -1.45
CA ILE A 121 0.65 0.33 -2.03
C ILE A 121 -0.13 -0.64 -1.17
N THR A 122 -1.34 -0.27 -0.77
CA THR A 122 -2.32 -1.23 -0.26
C THR A 122 -3.15 -1.78 -1.43
N ASN A 123 -3.56 -3.03 -1.31
CA ASN A 123 -4.36 -3.69 -2.35
C ASN A 123 -5.23 -4.80 -1.75
N HIS A 124 -6.32 -5.13 -2.43
CA HIS A 124 -7.23 -6.19 -2.02
C HIS A 124 -6.80 -7.55 -2.57
N THR A 125 -7.13 -8.59 -1.82
CA THR A 125 -7.00 -9.98 -2.27
C THR A 125 -8.37 -10.58 -2.51
N TYR A 126 -8.48 -11.42 -3.53
CA TYR A 126 -9.70 -12.12 -3.92
C TYR A 126 -9.47 -13.63 -3.84
N ASP A 127 -10.50 -14.37 -3.47
CA ASP A 127 -10.44 -15.83 -3.48
C ASP A 127 -10.45 -16.35 -4.93
N VAL A 128 -9.58 -17.31 -5.22
CA VAL A 128 -9.52 -17.93 -6.54
C VAL A 128 -10.66 -18.96 -6.66
N ILE A 129 -11.62 -18.65 -7.53
CA ILE A 129 -12.77 -19.54 -7.77
C ILE A 129 -12.29 -20.79 -8.51
N GLY A 130 -12.73 -21.97 -8.05
CA GLY A 130 -12.40 -23.25 -8.68
C GLY A 130 -11.05 -23.87 -8.27
N SER A 131 -10.33 -23.26 -7.31
CA SER A 131 -9.17 -23.91 -6.70
C SER A 131 -9.57 -24.99 -5.71
N MET A 132 -8.91 -26.16 -5.76
CA MET A 132 -9.14 -27.22 -4.78
C MET A 132 -8.72 -26.84 -3.35
N PHE A 133 -7.85 -25.85 -3.21
CA PHE A 133 -7.40 -25.28 -1.93
C PHE A 133 -7.69 -23.79 -1.89
N PRO A 134 -8.05 -23.24 -0.71
CA PRO A 134 -8.26 -21.80 -0.56
C PRO A 134 -6.99 -21.03 -0.98
N GLN A 135 -7.07 -20.32 -2.09
CA GLN A 135 -5.98 -19.47 -2.57
C GLN A 135 -6.49 -18.05 -2.72
N LYS A 136 -5.66 -17.09 -2.29
CA LYS A 136 -5.93 -15.67 -2.48
C LYS A 136 -4.99 -15.09 -3.52
N GLU A 137 -5.55 -14.33 -4.43
CA GLU A 137 -4.81 -13.56 -5.43
C GLU A 137 -5.02 -12.07 -5.25
N MET A 138 -3.96 -11.28 -5.45
CA MET A 138 -4.08 -9.82 -5.41
C MET A 138 -4.64 -9.29 -6.73
N GLY A 139 -5.45 -8.25 -6.67
CA GLY A 139 -5.92 -7.51 -7.84
C GLY A 139 -4.76 -6.87 -8.61
N GLY A 140 -5.00 -6.56 -9.91
CA GLY A 140 -4.02 -5.90 -10.77
C GLY A 140 -3.14 -6.83 -11.60
N GLY A 141 -3.31 -8.15 -11.45
CA GLY A 141 -2.67 -9.15 -12.30
C GLY A 141 -1.16 -9.35 -12.04
N SER A 142 -0.52 -10.16 -12.89
CA SER A 142 0.89 -10.54 -12.76
C SER A 142 1.87 -9.36 -12.88
N GLY A 143 1.50 -8.31 -13.61
CA GLY A 143 2.37 -7.14 -13.81
C GLY A 143 2.77 -6.44 -12.53
N LEU A 144 1.85 -6.32 -11.57
CA LEU A 144 2.12 -5.75 -10.26
C LEU A 144 3.03 -6.65 -9.43
N LYS A 145 2.83 -7.97 -9.48
CA LYS A 145 3.71 -8.95 -8.81
C LYS A 145 5.17 -8.81 -9.26
N TYR A 146 5.40 -8.57 -10.55
CA TYR A 146 6.77 -8.38 -11.08
C TYR A 146 7.36 -7.02 -10.69
N ALA A 147 6.56 -5.97 -10.69
CA ALA A 147 7.02 -4.61 -10.36
C ALA A 147 7.44 -4.47 -8.89
N ALA A 148 6.68 -5.05 -7.96
CA ALA A 148 6.92 -4.93 -6.53
C ALA A 148 8.23 -5.55 -6.09
N SER A 149 8.97 -4.85 -5.21
CA SER A 149 10.18 -5.35 -4.55
C SER A 149 9.84 -6.31 -3.41
N SER A 150 8.77 -6.02 -2.68
CA SER A 150 8.24 -6.87 -1.60
C SER A 150 6.73 -6.89 -1.65
N ILE A 151 6.13 -8.04 -1.35
CA ILE A 151 4.69 -8.24 -1.24
C ILE A 151 4.43 -8.97 0.07
N VAL A 152 3.63 -8.38 0.94
CA VAL A 152 3.22 -8.96 2.21
C VAL A 152 1.71 -9.17 2.19
N TYR A 153 1.27 -10.40 2.39
CA TYR A 153 -0.15 -10.71 2.59
C TYR A 153 -0.48 -10.59 4.06
N LEU A 154 -1.55 -9.86 4.34
CA LEU A 154 -2.06 -9.63 5.68
C LEU A 154 -3.37 -10.39 5.86
N SER A 155 -3.46 -11.16 6.92
CA SER A 155 -4.72 -11.70 7.41
C SER A 155 -4.88 -11.36 8.89
N ARG A 156 -6.12 -11.22 9.34
CA ARG A 156 -6.39 -10.82 10.72
C ARG A 156 -7.18 -11.87 11.48
N LYS A 157 -6.83 -12.02 12.75
CA LYS A 157 -7.62 -12.77 13.75
C LYS A 157 -8.00 -11.81 14.87
N LYS A 158 -9.29 -11.78 15.24
CA LYS A 158 -9.75 -10.97 16.38
C LYS A 158 -9.12 -11.48 17.67
N GLU A 159 -8.56 -10.55 18.45
CA GLU A 159 -8.08 -10.82 19.80
C GLU A 159 -9.19 -10.48 20.79
N LYS A 160 -9.42 -11.36 21.77
CA LYS A 160 -10.47 -11.22 22.77
C LYS A 160 -9.88 -11.29 24.17
N ASP A 161 -10.44 -10.49 25.08
CA ASP A 161 -10.31 -10.66 26.51
C ASP A 161 -11.69 -11.05 27.07
N GLY A 162 -11.84 -12.32 27.48
CA GLY A 162 -13.16 -12.89 27.77
C GLY A 162 -14.09 -12.83 26.53
N THR A 163 -15.16 -12.05 26.63
CA THR A 163 -16.14 -11.84 25.55
C THR A 163 -15.85 -10.59 24.72
N GLU A 164 -15.02 -9.67 25.21
CA GLU A 164 -14.71 -8.40 24.57
C GLU A 164 -13.64 -8.54 23.49
N ILE A 165 -13.81 -7.84 22.37
CA ILE A 165 -12.79 -7.76 21.31
C ILE A 165 -11.91 -6.56 21.60
N ILE A 166 -10.65 -6.81 22.00
CA ILE A 166 -9.69 -5.78 22.39
C ILE A 166 -8.75 -5.38 21.24
N GLY A 167 -8.73 -6.12 20.16
CA GLY A 167 -7.85 -5.84 19.04
C GLY A 167 -7.81 -6.95 18.00
N ASN A 168 -6.72 -6.96 17.25
CA ASN A 168 -6.46 -7.94 16.20
C ASN A 168 -5.00 -8.41 16.25
N ILE A 169 -4.79 -9.69 16.01
CA ILE A 169 -3.50 -10.25 15.62
C ILE A 169 -3.45 -10.27 14.09
N ILE A 170 -2.50 -9.58 13.52
CA ILE A 170 -2.30 -9.48 12.08
C ILE A 170 -1.17 -10.44 11.68
N HIS A 171 -1.54 -11.45 10.90
CA HIS A 171 -0.62 -12.44 10.37
C HIS A 171 -0.03 -11.93 9.06
N CYS A 172 1.25 -11.58 9.08
CA CYS A 172 1.98 -10.98 7.97
C CYS A 172 2.82 -12.04 7.26
N LYS A 173 2.39 -12.50 6.08
CA LYS A 173 3.15 -13.45 5.26
C LYS A 173 3.93 -12.73 4.17
N ASN A 174 5.26 -12.83 4.20
CA ASN A 174 6.11 -12.34 3.13
C ASN A 174 5.96 -13.25 1.88
N TYR A 175 5.10 -12.84 0.96
CA TYR A 175 4.80 -13.60 -0.26
C TYR A 175 5.91 -13.49 -1.29
N LYS A 176 6.50 -12.30 -1.44
CA LYS A 176 7.61 -12.00 -2.34
C LYS A 176 8.57 -11.04 -1.68
N SER A 177 9.86 -11.26 -1.85
CA SER A 177 10.88 -10.28 -1.49
C SER A 177 12.12 -10.42 -2.36
N ARG A 178 12.66 -9.27 -2.80
CA ARG A 178 13.98 -9.18 -3.42
C ARG A 178 15.10 -9.02 -2.39
N LEU A 179 14.75 -8.74 -1.13
CA LEU A 179 15.69 -8.36 -0.08
C LEU A 179 15.88 -9.44 0.99
N THR A 180 14.86 -10.27 1.21
CA THR A 180 14.86 -11.27 2.28
C THR A 180 14.25 -12.58 1.81
N LYS A 181 14.39 -13.64 2.62
CA LYS A 181 13.79 -14.95 2.35
C LYS A 181 12.26 -14.85 2.31
N GLU A 182 11.68 -15.36 1.23
CA GLU A 182 10.22 -15.46 1.04
C GLU A 182 9.57 -16.48 1.99
N ASN A 183 8.24 -16.43 2.09
CA ASN A 183 7.40 -17.31 2.91
C ASN A 183 7.65 -17.25 4.43
N LYS A 184 8.39 -16.24 4.90
CA LYS A 184 8.43 -15.96 6.33
C LYS A 184 7.11 -15.34 6.78
N VAL A 185 6.74 -15.68 8.01
CA VAL A 185 5.52 -15.18 8.65
C VAL A 185 5.91 -14.51 9.95
N VAL A 186 5.27 -13.38 10.23
CA VAL A 186 5.39 -12.64 11.49
C VAL A 186 4.01 -12.20 11.90
N ASP A 187 3.66 -12.40 13.17
CA ASP A 187 2.45 -11.88 13.75
C ASP A 187 2.70 -10.52 14.39
N VAL A 188 1.75 -9.61 14.20
CA VAL A 188 1.78 -8.25 14.75
C VAL A 188 0.47 -8.02 15.50
N ARG A 189 0.56 -7.48 16.70
CA ARG A 189 -0.59 -7.15 17.53
C ARG A 189 -1.01 -5.70 17.34
N LEU A 190 -2.30 -5.49 17.10
CA LEU A 190 -2.91 -4.17 16.99
C LEU A 190 -4.08 -4.10 17.96
N THR A 191 -3.95 -3.35 19.06
CA THR A 191 -5.01 -3.12 20.03
C THR A 191 -5.75 -1.83 19.73
N TYR A 192 -7.03 -1.75 20.14
CA TYR A 192 -7.86 -0.56 19.86
C TYR A 192 -7.44 0.65 20.70
N ASP A 193 -6.92 0.41 21.90
CA ASP A 193 -6.52 1.44 22.86
C ASP A 193 -5.07 1.94 22.66
N LYS A 194 -4.14 1.04 22.32
CA LYS A 194 -2.69 1.36 22.24
C LYS A 194 -2.12 1.30 20.82
N GLY A 195 -2.93 0.89 19.84
CA GLY A 195 -2.45 0.73 18.47
C GLY A 195 -1.47 -0.43 18.31
N LEU A 196 -0.43 -0.23 17.51
CA LEU A 196 0.55 -1.24 17.16
C LEU A 196 1.50 -1.57 18.32
N ASP A 197 1.51 -2.84 18.77
CA ASP A 197 2.46 -3.33 19.78
C ASP A 197 3.80 -3.63 19.10
N ARG A 198 4.80 -2.80 19.42
CA ARG A 198 6.17 -2.91 18.87
C ARG A 198 6.95 -4.12 19.37
N TYR A 199 6.53 -4.69 20.47
CA TYR A 199 7.26 -5.74 21.18
C TYR A 199 6.58 -7.10 21.15
N TYR A 200 5.43 -7.19 20.46
CA TYR A 200 4.70 -8.44 20.34
C TYR A 200 5.57 -9.55 19.75
N GLY A 201 5.61 -10.70 20.43
CA GLY A 201 6.42 -11.86 20.05
C GLY A 201 7.92 -11.75 20.35
N LEU A 202 8.40 -10.61 20.90
CA LEU A 202 9.82 -10.44 21.22
C LEU A 202 10.28 -11.38 22.33
N LEU A 203 9.43 -11.67 23.31
CA LEU A 203 9.75 -12.60 24.39
C LEU A 203 9.98 -14.02 23.86
N ASP A 204 9.07 -14.51 23.00
CA ASP A 204 9.19 -15.83 22.39
C ASP A 204 10.45 -15.92 21.51
N LEU A 205 10.78 -14.83 20.82
CA LEU A 205 11.98 -14.74 20.03
C LEU A 205 13.25 -14.78 20.91
N ALA A 206 13.26 -14.03 22.02
CA ALA A 206 14.36 -14.02 22.97
C ALA A 206 14.59 -15.42 23.58
N LEU A 207 13.53 -16.08 24.03
CA LEU A 207 13.59 -17.45 24.58
C LEU A 207 14.10 -18.49 23.59
N LYS A 208 13.91 -18.25 22.29
CA LYS A 208 14.37 -19.15 21.21
C LYS A 208 15.85 -18.99 20.89
N TYR A 209 16.44 -17.82 21.12
CA TYR A 209 17.80 -17.49 20.68
C TYR A 209 18.76 -17.11 21.82
N CYS A 210 18.28 -17.04 23.05
CA CYS A 210 19.09 -16.95 24.28
C CYS A 210 19.06 -18.26 25.06
#